data_2c8f1502da7e293d80f7333e22f7b6a9
#
_entry.id   2c8f1502da7e293d80f7333e22f7b6a9
#
_cell.length_a   1.000
_cell.length_b   1.000
_cell.length_c   1.000
_cell.angle_alpha   90.00
_cell.angle_beta   90.00
_cell.angle_gamma   90.00
#
_symmetry.space_group_name_H-M   'P 1'
#
loop_
_entity.id
_entity.type
_entity.pdbx_description
1 polymer ?
#
loop_
_entity_poly.entity_id
_entity_poly.type
_entity_poly.pdbx_seq_one_letter_code
_entity_poly.pdbx_strand_id
1 'polypeptide(L)'
;LLVEAMGRVNFDKSIHDRKGITEKVELLNEGSTQELKNWQVYNLPVDYSFVQDKKYAPGKKVDGPAYYRATFNLDKVGDVFLDMQTWGKGMVWVNGKAMGRFWEIGPQQTLFMPGCWLKEGENEIIVLDLLGPKKATITGLNKPILDMLRAETPMTHRKEGENLDLKNEKPVAAGTLQAGNGWQEVKFDAPVKA
;
A
#
# COMPACT_ATOMS: atom_id res chain seq x y z
N LEU A 1 1.22 7.77 -18.21
CA LEU A 1 0.12 6.95 -17.71
C LEU A 1 0.69 5.80 -16.87
N LEU A 2 0.32 5.69 -15.60
CA LEU A 2 0.60 4.53 -14.77
C LEU A 2 -0.59 3.57 -14.86
N VAL A 3 -0.33 2.33 -15.26
CA VAL A 3 -1.35 1.28 -15.32
C VAL A 3 -1.06 0.26 -14.23
N GLU A 4 -2.01 0.07 -13.33
CA GLU A 4 -1.92 -0.86 -12.24
C GLU A 4 -2.89 -2.02 -12.43
N ALA A 5 -2.37 -3.24 -12.41
CA ALA A 5 -3.16 -4.47 -12.48
C ALA A 5 -3.18 -5.24 -11.16
N MET A 6 -2.86 -4.60 -10.03
CA MET A 6 -2.86 -5.20 -8.69
C MET A 6 -4.29 -5.50 -8.20
N GLY A 7 -5.13 -6.08 -9.03
CA GLY A 7 -6.45 -6.56 -8.68
C GLY A 7 -6.41 -7.85 -7.86
N ARG A 8 -7.41 -8.09 -7.02
CA ARG A 8 -7.62 -9.43 -6.46
C ARG A 8 -8.13 -10.36 -7.54
N VAL A 9 -7.84 -11.66 -7.41
CA VAL A 9 -8.58 -12.68 -8.14
C VAL A 9 -10.02 -12.61 -7.63
N ASN A 10 -10.96 -12.41 -8.56
CA ASN A 10 -12.38 -12.35 -8.22
C ASN A 10 -12.93 -13.76 -7.96
N PHE A 11 -14.17 -13.83 -7.50
CA PHE A 11 -14.84 -15.09 -7.16
C PHE A 11 -15.79 -15.51 -8.28
N ASP A 12 -16.05 -16.82 -8.38
CA ASP A 12 -16.99 -17.45 -9.33
C ASP A 12 -16.66 -17.06 -10.80
N LYS A 13 -17.65 -16.74 -11.60
CA LYS A 13 -17.49 -16.34 -13.00
C LYS A 13 -16.58 -15.12 -13.20
N SER A 14 -16.48 -14.26 -12.19
CA SER A 14 -15.62 -13.08 -12.22
C SER A 14 -14.14 -13.39 -12.06
N ILE A 15 -13.74 -14.63 -11.86
CA ILE A 15 -12.33 -15.06 -11.86
C ILE A 15 -11.64 -14.78 -13.20
N HIS A 16 -12.42 -14.69 -14.28
CA HIS A 16 -11.92 -14.41 -15.63
C HIS A 16 -11.86 -12.92 -15.97
N ASP A 17 -12.23 -12.02 -15.03
CA ASP A 17 -12.16 -10.60 -15.26
C ASP A 17 -10.73 -10.17 -15.57
N ARG A 18 -10.57 -9.44 -16.66
CA ARG A 18 -9.28 -8.87 -17.04
C ARG A 18 -8.97 -7.62 -16.21
N LYS A 19 -7.68 -7.36 -16.00
CA LYS A 19 -7.19 -6.20 -15.25
C LYS A 19 -6.30 -5.34 -16.15
N GLY A 20 -6.19 -4.05 -15.83
CA GLY A 20 -5.42 -3.09 -16.59
C GLY A 20 -6.21 -2.49 -17.76
N ILE A 21 -5.54 -2.16 -18.85
CA ILE A 21 -6.18 -1.67 -20.08
C ILE A 21 -6.71 -2.88 -20.85
N THR A 22 -8.01 -3.04 -20.90
CA THR A 22 -8.66 -4.21 -21.51
C THR A 22 -9.12 -3.98 -22.94
N GLU A 23 -9.27 -2.70 -23.35
CA GLU A 23 -9.70 -2.31 -24.69
C GLU A 23 -8.80 -1.21 -25.25
N LYS A 24 -9.16 0.06 -25.05
CA LYS A 24 -8.48 1.22 -25.60
C LYS A 24 -8.35 2.34 -24.56
N VAL A 25 -7.46 3.27 -24.84
CA VAL A 25 -7.34 4.54 -24.11
C VAL A 25 -7.64 5.67 -25.08
N GLU A 26 -8.52 6.57 -24.69
CA GLU A 26 -8.94 7.71 -25.49
C GLU A 26 -8.69 9.02 -24.75
N LEU A 27 -8.21 10.01 -25.49
CA LEU A 27 -8.16 11.40 -25.06
C LEU A 27 -9.46 12.07 -25.45
N LEU A 28 -10.20 12.55 -24.45
CA LEU A 28 -11.45 13.28 -24.65
C LEU A 28 -11.16 14.78 -24.62
N ASN A 29 -11.41 15.47 -25.73
CA ASN A 29 -11.38 16.91 -25.83
C ASN A 29 -12.80 17.43 -26.13
N GLU A 30 -13.06 18.70 -25.88
CA GLU A 30 -14.34 19.31 -26.21
C GLU A 30 -14.71 19.05 -27.69
N GLY A 31 -15.70 18.17 -27.91
CA GLY A 31 -16.23 17.84 -29.25
C GLY A 31 -15.42 16.81 -30.05
N SER A 32 -14.35 16.22 -29.49
CA SER A 32 -13.57 15.19 -30.20
C SER A 32 -13.07 14.10 -29.25
N THR A 33 -12.91 12.90 -29.82
CA THR A 33 -12.32 11.77 -29.15
C THR A 33 -11.18 11.22 -29.99
N GLN A 34 -10.01 11.05 -29.39
CA GLN A 34 -8.84 10.54 -30.08
C GLN A 34 -8.32 9.28 -29.36
N GLU A 35 -8.28 8.15 -30.09
CA GLU A 35 -7.63 6.93 -29.58
C GLU A 35 -6.11 7.10 -29.53
N LEU A 36 -5.51 6.82 -28.39
CA LEU A 36 -4.06 6.83 -28.21
C LEU A 36 -3.48 5.50 -28.69
N LYS A 37 -2.49 5.56 -29.58
CA LYS A 37 -1.83 4.41 -30.21
C LYS A 37 -0.31 4.52 -30.09
N ASN A 38 0.40 3.46 -30.52
CA ASN A 38 1.87 3.42 -30.55
C ASN A 38 2.51 3.57 -29.16
N TRP A 39 1.97 2.84 -28.19
CA TRP A 39 2.43 2.85 -26.79
C TRP A 39 3.87 2.35 -26.66
N GLN A 40 4.66 3.05 -25.87
CA GLN A 40 5.87 2.52 -25.27
C GLN A 40 5.54 2.06 -23.86
N VAL A 41 5.78 0.77 -23.57
CA VAL A 41 5.44 0.17 -22.29
C VAL A 41 6.71 -0.11 -21.50
N TYR A 42 6.75 0.37 -20.27
CA TYR A 42 7.83 0.12 -19.32
C TYR A 42 7.26 -0.65 -18.13
N ASN A 43 7.81 -1.82 -17.86
CA ASN A 43 7.45 -2.56 -16.67
C ASN A 43 8.09 -1.94 -15.42
N LEU A 44 7.31 -1.83 -14.35
CA LEU A 44 7.82 -1.48 -13.02
C LEU A 44 7.96 -2.79 -12.22
N PRO A 45 9.15 -3.37 -12.12
CA PRO A 45 9.34 -4.56 -11.32
C PRO A 45 9.14 -4.20 -9.84
N VAL A 46 8.40 -5.06 -9.15
CA VAL A 46 8.11 -4.93 -7.72
C VAL A 46 8.76 -6.04 -6.89
N ASP A 47 9.84 -6.61 -7.40
CA ASP A 47 10.62 -7.63 -6.72
C ASP A 47 11.59 -6.97 -5.73
N TYR A 48 11.85 -7.65 -4.60
CA TYR A 48 12.80 -7.16 -3.61
C TYR A 48 14.19 -6.89 -4.20
N SER A 49 14.68 -7.74 -5.10
CA SER A 49 15.94 -7.57 -5.81
C SER A 49 16.06 -6.22 -6.54
N PHE A 50 14.94 -5.69 -7.01
CA PHE A 50 14.89 -4.38 -7.67
C PHE A 50 14.98 -3.22 -6.67
N VAL A 51 14.38 -3.37 -5.48
CA VAL A 51 14.25 -2.25 -4.51
C VAL A 51 15.40 -2.18 -3.51
N GLN A 52 16.05 -3.31 -3.20
CA GLN A 52 17.12 -3.38 -2.20
C GLN A 52 18.33 -2.50 -2.52
N ASP A 53 18.70 -2.40 -3.79
CA ASP A 53 19.89 -1.69 -4.27
C ASP A 53 19.62 -0.22 -4.61
N LYS A 54 18.42 0.29 -4.38
CA LYS A 54 18.09 1.69 -4.63
C LYS A 54 18.84 2.60 -3.66
N LYS A 55 19.27 3.74 -4.17
CA LYS A 55 19.84 4.80 -3.33
C LYS A 55 18.71 5.61 -2.70
N TYR A 56 18.56 5.49 -1.41
CA TYR A 56 17.58 6.24 -0.63
C TYR A 56 18.20 7.56 -0.15
N ALA A 57 17.52 8.67 -0.37
CA ALA A 57 18.00 10.01 -0.01
C ALA A 57 17.17 10.58 1.16
N PRO A 58 17.78 10.99 2.27
CA PRO A 58 17.07 11.51 3.45
C PRO A 58 16.30 12.80 3.20
N GLY A 59 15.12 12.93 3.80
CA GLY A 59 14.47 14.21 4.10
C GLY A 59 13.74 14.92 2.97
N LYS A 60 13.53 14.33 1.78
CA LYS A 60 12.76 14.98 0.71
C LYS A 60 11.35 14.41 0.60
N LYS A 61 10.33 15.29 0.70
CA LYS A 61 8.98 14.93 0.28
C LYS A 61 9.00 14.67 -1.23
N VAL A 62 8.40 13.56 -1.64
CA VAL A 62 8.24 13.19 -3.05
C VAL A 62 6.75 13.24 -3.37
N ASP A 63 6.39 13.92 -4.46
CA ASP A 63 5.05 13.90 -4.99
C ASP A 63 4.96 12.75 -6.02
N GLY A 64 3.98 11.87 -5.83
CA GLY A 64 3.76 10.69 -6.67
C GLY A 64 4.46 9.41 -6.19
N PRO A 65 4.59 8.40 -7.06
CA PRO A 65 5.13 7.10 -6.71
C PRO A 65 6.56 7.17 -6.17
N ALA A 66 6.79 6.52 -5.03
CA ALA A 66 8.11 6.47 -4.40
C ALA A 66 8.32 5.23 -3.53
N TYR A 67 9.60 4.85 -3.37
CA TYR A 67 10.02 3.84 -2.41
C TYR A 67 10.52 4.52 -1.14
N TYR A 68 10.10 3.98 -0.01
CA TYR A 68 10.49 4.40 1.34
C TYR A 68 11.21 3.25 2.02
N ARG A 69 12.32 3.51 2.67
CA ARG A 69 13.10 2.51 3.40
C ARG A 69 13.35 2.97 4.82
N ALA A 70 13.21 2.05 5.77
CA ALA A 70 13.57 2.27 7.17
C ALA A 70 14.13 1.00 7.79
N THR A 71 14.85 1.15 8.90
CA THR A 71 15.22 0.06 9.78
C THR A 71 14.58 0.26 11.15
N PHE A 72 14.34 -0.85 11.85
CA PHE A 72 13.83 -0.86 13.20
C PHE A 72 14.43 -2.03 13.99
N ASN A 73 14.57 -1.85 15.31
CA ASN A 73 15.14 -2.86 16.17
C ASN A 73 14.04 -3.54 17.01
N LEU A 74 14.17 -4.83 17.21
CA LEU A 74 13.29 -5.63 18.08
C LEU A 74 14.12 -6.32 19.15
N ASP A 75 13.66 -6.21 20.41
CA ASP A 75 14.22 -6.97 21.52
C ASP A 75 13.68 -8.41 21.53
N LYS A 76 12.45 -8.61 21.01
CA LYS A 76 11.80 -9.90 20.90
C LYS A 76 10.90 -9.95 19.66
N VAL A 77 10.90 -11.09 18.97
CA VAL A 77 10.06 -11.33 17.80
C VAL A 77 8.65 -11.81 18.20
N GLY A 78 7.66 -11.48 17.38
CA GLY A 78 6.28 -11.91 17.54
C GLY A 78 5.45 -11.51 16.32
N ASP A 79 4.26 -12.10 16.19
CA ASP A 79 3.30 -11.73 15.15
C ASP A 79 2.74 -10.33 15.39
N VAL A 80 2.51 -9.59 14.28
CA VAL A 80 2.11 -8.20 14.36
C VAL A 80 1.29 -7.76 13.15
N PHE A 81 0.48 -6.73 13.30
CA PHE A 81 -0.25 -6.08 12.21
C PHE A 81 0.34 -4.70 11.96
N LEU A 82 0.89 -4.47 10.78
CA LEU A 82 1.40 -3.16 10.37
C LEU A 82 0.22 -2.23 10.06
N ASP A 83 0.16 -1.10 10.74
CA ASP A 83 -0.82 -0.06 10.46
C ASP A 83 -0.41 0.75 9.22
N MET A 84 -1.19 0.62 8.16
CA MET A 84 -0.97 1.29 6.88
C MET A 84 -1.90 2.50 6.67
N GLN A 85 -2.64 2.94 7.68
CA GLN A 85 -3.65 3.99 7.56
C GLN A 85 -3.12 5.35 7.08
N THR A 86 -1.84 5.63 7.29
CA THR A 86 -1.22 6.89 6.85
C THR A 86 -0.66 6.83 5.43
N TRP A 87 -0.65 5.64 4.83
CA TRP A 87 -0.15 5.36 3.50
C TRP A 87 -1.29 5.36 2.48
N GLY A 88 -0.96 5.58 1.20
CA GLY A 88 -1.94 5.66 0.14
C GLY A 88 -2.26 4.29 -0.47
N LYS A 89 -1.43 3.83 -1.40
CA LYS A 89 -1.62 2.57 -2.11
C LYS A 89 -0.28 2.01 -2.56
N GLY A 90 -0.04 0.73 -2.32
CA GLY A 90 1.24 0.15 -2.73
C GLY A 90 1.53 -1.23 -2.18
N MET A 91 2.81 -1.50 -1.95
CA MET A 91 3.33 -2.78 -1.46
C MET A 91 4.35 -2.58 -0.35
N VAL A 92 4.50 -3.60 0.50
CA VAL A 92 5.44 -3.61 1.62
C VAL A 92 6.32 -4.85 1.56
N TRP A 93 7.60 -4.68 1.87
CA TRP A 93 8.57 -5.76 2.10
C TRP A 93 9.19 -5.60 3.49
N VAL A 94 9.35 -6.70 4.18
CA VAL A 94 10.06 -6.76 5.46
C VAL A 94 11.13 -7.85 5.36
N ASN A 95 12.37 -7.50 5.62
CA ASN A 95 13.52 -8.41 5.51
C ASN A 95 13.53 -9.18 4.16
N GLY A 96 13.18 -8.52 3.07
CA GLY A 96 13.12 -9.11 1.74
C GLY A 96 11.87 -9.95 1.44
N LYS A 97 10.96 -10.09 2.39
CA LYS A 97 9.71 -10.84 2.21
C LYS A 97 8.57 -9.89 1.84
N ALA A 98 7.91 -10.17 0.71
CA ALA A 98 6.74 -9.40 0.29
C ALA A 98 5.56 -9.65 1.23
N MET A 99 5.12 -8.58 1.92
CA MET A 99 3.98 -8.61 2.84
C MET A 99 2.64 -8.59 2.09
N GLY A 100 2.66 -8.11 0.87
CA GLY A 100 1.47 -7.85 0.09
C GLY A 100 1.23 -6.36 -0.13
N ARG A 101 0.03 -6.05 -0.57
CA ARG A 101 -0.38 -4.69 -0.92
C ARG A 101 -1.27 -4.07 0.14
N PHE A 102 -1.26 -2.76 0.17
CA PHE A 102 -2.20 -1.94 0.93
C PHE A 102 -2.91 -0.94 0.03
N TRP A 103 -4.07 -0.48 0.47
CA TRP A 103 -4.82 0.58 -0.18
C TRP A 103 -5.64 1.34 0.85
N GLU A 104 -5.47 2.67 0.89
CA GLU A 104 -6.09 3.55 1.90
C GLU A 104 -7.63 3.48 1.94
N ILE A 105 -8.28 3.11 0.84
CA ILE A 105 -9.74 2.98 0.83
C ILE A 105 -10.25 1.84 1.74
N GLY A 106 -9.39 0.88 2.05
CA GLY A 106 -9.76 -0.27 2.88
C GLY A 106 -10.65 -1.30 2.15
N PRO A 107 -11.44 -2.08 2.87
CA PRO A 107 -11.67 -2.05 4.33
C PRO A 107 -10.49 -2.51 5.18
N GLN A 108 -9.55 -3.27 4.63
CA GLN A 108 -8.34 -3.72 5.32
C GLN A 108 -7.33 -2.57 5.39
N GLN A 109 -7.02 -2.11 6.61
CA GLN A 109 -6.07 -1.03 6.88
C GLN A 109 -4.73 -1.53 7.46
N THR A 110 -4.62 -2.82 7.73
CA THR A 110 -3.42 -3.43 8.31
C THR A 110 -2.91 -4.57 7.45
N LEU A 111 -1.60 -4.83 7.52
CA LEU A 111 -0.96 -6.01 6.94
C LEU A 111 -0.45 -6.91 8.06
N PHE A 112 -0.78 -8.20 8.00
CA PHE A 112 -0.25 -9.19 8.93
C PHE A 112 1.23 -9.45 8.63
N MET A 113 2.07 -9.37 9.65
CA MET A 113 3.50 -9.66 9.58
C MET A 113 3.84 -10.80 10.54
N PRO A 114 4.14 -11.99 10.03
CA PRO A 114 4.47 -13.14 10.86
C PRO A 114 5.83 -12.96 11.54
N GLY A 115 5.89 -13.29 12.82
CA GLY A 115 7.11 -13.18 13.62
C GLY A 115 8.28 -14.00 13.09
N CYS A 116 8.03 -15.09 12.36
CA CYS A 116 9.08 -15.89 11.73
C CYS A 116 9.82 -15.18 10.59
N TRP A 117 9.34 -14.03 10.10
CA TRP A 117 10.03 -13.19 9.13
C TRP A 117 10.83 -12.06 9.78
N LEU A 118 10.71 -11.93 11.09
CA LEU A 118 11.43 -10.96 11.91
C LEU A 118 12.61 -11.62 12.60
N LYS A 119 13.54 -10.78 13.05
CA LYS A 119 14.67 -11.19 13.89
C LYS A 119 14.86 -10.22 15.04
N GLU A 120 15.45 -10.69 16.13
CA GLU A 120 15.95 -9.82 17.18
C GLU A 120 17.06 -8.93 16.62
N GLY A 121 17.14 -7.70 17.10
CA GLY A 121 17.99 -6.65 16.53
C GLY A 121 17.38 -5.99 15.31
N GLU A 122 18.21 -5.55 14.37
CA GLU A 122 17.81 -4.74 13.23
C GLU A 122 17.02 -5.51 12.18
N ASN A 123 15.88 -4.95 11.79
CA ASN A 123 15.02 -5.38 10.70
C ASN A 123 14.87 -4.25 9.68
N GLU A 124 14.65 -4.60 8.42
CA GLU A 124 14.42 -3.66 7.33
C GLU A 124 12.97 -3.69 6.89
N ILE A 125 12.42 -2.51 6.58
CA ILE A 125 11.13 -2.36 5.91
C ILE A 125 11.26 -1.45 4.71
N ILE A 126 10.68 -1.88 3.57
CA ILE A 126 10.58 -1.08 2.36
C ILE A 126 9.12 -0.97 1.98
N VAL A 127 8.68 0.23 1.63
CA VAL A 127 7.32 0.52 1.17
C VAL A 127 7.40 1.19 -0.20
N LEU A 128 6.70 0.64 -1.19
CA LEU A 128 6.32 1.37 -2.39
C LEU A 128 4.97 2.03 -2.12
N ASP A 129 4.89 3.36 -2.24
CA ASP A 129 3.61 4.07 -2.22
C ASP A 129 3.41 4.81 -3.54
N LEU A 130 2.26 4.59 -4.18
CA LEU A 130 1.90 5.15 -5.48
C LEU A 130 1.25 6.53 -5.39
N LEU A 131 0.68 6.88 -4.23
CA LEU A 131 -0.10 8.10 -4.02
C LEU A 131 0.63 9.13 -3.15
N GLY A 132 1.62 8.68 -2.39
CA GLY A 132 2.32 9.45 -1.37
C GLY A 132 1.62 9.38 0.00
N PRO A 133 2.37 9.08 1.07
CA PRO A 133 1.80 8.95 2.40
C PRO A 133 1.44 10.32 3.00
N LYS A 134 0.37 10.36 3.79
CA LYS A 134 0.04 11.52 4.64
C LYS A 134 1.12 11.72 5.71
N LYS A 135 1.62 10.61 6.26
CA LYS A 135 2.73 10.54 7.20
C LYS A 135 3.50 9.25 6.93
N ALA A 136 4.79 9.34 6.65
CA ALA A 136 5.64 8.17 6.38
C ALA A 136 6.05 7.49 7.69
N THR A 137 5.09 6.89 8.39
CA THR A 137 5.29 6.14 9.62
C THR A 137 4.46 4.86 9.60
N ILE A 138 4.94 3.82 10.25
CA ILE A 138 4.22 2.57 10.46
C ILE A 138 4.26 2.25 11.95
N THR A 139 3.12 1.83 12.47
CA THR A 139 2.99 1.33 13.85
C THR A 139 2.60 -0.14 13.80
N GLY A 140 3.18 -0.94 14.66
CA GLY A 140 2.75 -2.31 14.87
C GLY A 140 1.53 -2.36 15.80
N LEU A 141 0.53 -3.16 15.46
CA LEU A 141 -0.68 -3.36 16.25
C LEU A 141 -0.82 -4.83 16.67
N ASN A 142 -1.47 -5.07 17.80
CA ASN A 142 -1.76 -6.43 18.30
C ASN A 142 -3.09 -7.00 17.73
N LYS A 143 -3.87 -6.17 17.05
CA LYS A 143 -5.13 -6.55 16.40
C LYS A 143 -5.20 -5.95 15.01
N PRO A 144 -5.80 -6.67 14.04
CA PRO A 144 -6.01 -6.13 12.71
C PRO A 144 -7.12 -5.08 12.68
N ILE A 145 -7.06 -4.23 11.64
CA ILE A 145 -8.14 -3.36 11.22
C ILE A 145 -8.55 -3.85 9.83
N LEU A 146 -9.69 -4.54 9.73
CA LEU A 146 -10.12 -5.25 8.52
C LEU A 146 -11.43 -4.73 7.92
N ASP A 147 -12.12 -3.85 8.61
CA ASP A 147 -13.49 -3.43 8.35
C ASP A 147 -13.67 -1.90 8.24
N MET A 148 -12.57 -1.17 8.09
CA MET A 148 -12.61 0.29 7.97
C MET A 148 -12.50 0.74 6.52
N LEU A 149 -13.63 1.18 5.94
CA LEU A 149 -13.64 1.89 4.66
C LEU A 149 -13.47 3.39 4.89
N ARG A 150 -12.69 4.05 4.03
CA ARG A 150 -12.59 5.50 4.00
C ARG A 150 -13.62 6.06 3.04
N ALA A 151 -14.63 6.74 3.58
CA ALA A 151 -15.72 7.34 2.80
C ALA A 151 -15.26 8.52 1.91
N GLU A 152 -14.09 9.09 2.18
CA GLU A 152 -13.56 10.26 1.49
C GLU A 152 -12.91 9.95 0.14
N THR A 153 -12.61 8.68 -0.12
CA THR A 153 -12.01 8.31 -1.41
C THR A 153 -13.11 8.09 -2.43
N PRO A 154 -13.16 8.89 -3.51
CA PRO A 154 -14.17 8.71 -4.55
C PRO A 154 -14.04 7.31 -5.14
N MET A 155 -15.02 6.48 -4.89
CA MET A 155 -15.12 5.15 -5.51
C MET A 155 -15.71 5.33 -6.90
N THR A 156 -14.87 5.54 -7.89
CA THR A 156 -15.24 5.86 -9.28
C THR A 156 -16.07 4.79 -9.99
N HIS A 157 -16.35 3.65 -9.34
CA HIS A 157 -17.03 2.50 -9.96
C HIS A 157 -18.25 2.00 -9.19
N ARG A 158 -18.75 2.75 -8.20
CA ARG A 158 -20.01 2.41 -7.56
C ARG A 158 -21.18 2.92 -8.39
N LYS A 159 -22.15 2.05 -8.59
CA LYS A 159 -23.44 2.44 -9.16
C LYS A 159 -24.16 3.35 -8.17
N GLU A 160 -24.89 4.32 -8.71
CA GLU A 160 -25.76 5.18 -7.93
C GLU A 160 -26.70 4.33 -7.05
N GLY A 161 -26.74 4.58 -5.75
CA GLY A 161 -27.51 3.79 -4.78
C GLY A 161 -26.75 2.76 -3.97
N GLU A 162 -25.45 2.51 -4.24
CA GLU A 162 -24.58 1.63 -3.44
C GLU A 162 -23.82 2.39 -2.32
N ASN A 163 -24.44 3.38 -1.73
CA ASN A 163 -23.82 4.11 -0.63
C ASN A 163 -23.89 3.28 0.67
N LEU A 164 -22.75 2.72 1.07
CA LEU A 164 -22.58 2.30 2.46
C LEU A 164 -22.46 3.57 3.30
N ASP A 165 -23.40 3.78 4.21
CA ASP A 165 -23.32 4.87 5.19
C ASP A 165 -22.34 4.49 6.28
N LEU A 166 -21.07 4.80 6.06
CA LEU A 166 -19.98 4.51 6.99
C LEU A 166 -19.73 5.64 7.99
N LYS A 167 -20.54 6.68 7.99
CA LYS A 167 -20.38 7.84 8.88
C LYS A 167 -20.50 7.50 10.37
N ASN A 168 -21.07 6.35 10.68
CA ASN A 168 -21.34 5.94 12.07
C ASN A 168 -20.49 4.75 12.53
N GLU A 169 -19.64 4.16 11.70
CA GLU A 169 -18.76 3.08 12.13
C GLU A 169 -17.57 3.66 12.89
N LYS A 170 -17.57 3.42 14.20
CA LYS A 170 -16.43 3.75 15.04
C LYS A 170 -15.28 2.79 14.70
N PRO A 171 -14.06 3.31 14.45
CA PRO A 171 -12.90 2.45 14.27
C PRO A 171 -12.78 1.53 15.49
N VAL A 172 -12.59 0.25 15.23
CA VAL A 172 -12.21 -0.70 16.28
C VAL A 172 -10.94 -0.16 16.93
N ALA A 173 -10.95 0.02 18.24
CA ALA A 173 -9.83 0.62 18.96
C ALA A 173 -8.53 -0.14 18.64
N ALA A 174 -7.66 0.51 17.90
CA ALA A 174 -6.32 0.02 17.64
C ALA A 174 -5.52 0.12 18.95
N GLY A 175 -5.18 -1.00 19.54
CA GLY A 175 -4.22 -1.03 20.65
C GLY A 175 -2.81 -0.86 20.09
N THR A 176 -1.97 -0.14 20.82
CA THR A 176 -0.55 -0.09 20.50
C THR A 176 0.04 -1.49 20.65
N LEU A 177 0.74 -1.95 19.64
CA LEU A 177 1.35 -3.28 19.68
C LEU A 177 2.47 -3.30 20.68
N GLN A 178 2.36 -4.24 21.60
CA GLN A 178 3.51 -4.72 22.36
C GLN A 178 3.84 -6.12 21.84
N ALA A 179 4.59 -6.20 20.76
CA ALA A 179 5.34 -7.39 20.47
C ALA A 179 6.42 -7.49 21.56
N GLY A 180 6.07 -8.13 22.67
CA GLY A 180 6.98 -8.35 23.79
C GLY A 180 7.90 -7.16 24.09
N ASN A 181 7.38 -6.05 24.56
CA ASN A 181 8.12 -4.88 25.01
C ASN A 181 9.07 -4.24 23.98
N GLY A 182 8.58 -3.58 22.94
CA GLY A 182 9.53 -2.80 22.17
C GLY A 182 9.17 -2.26 20.82
N TRP A 183 7.93 -2.31 20.40
CA TRP A 183 7.56 -1.66 19.14
C TRP A 183 7.58 -0.15 19.29
N GLN A 184 8.45 0.46 18.52
CA GLN A 184 8.50 1.90 18.34
C GLN A 184 7.86 2.26 17.00
N GLU A 185 7.35 3.50 16.90
CA GLU A 185 6.95 4.08 15.63
C GLU A 185 8.15 4.09 14.68
N VAL A 186 8.03 3.40 13.54
CA VAL A 186 9.08 3.43 12.50
C VAL A 186 8.89 4.68 11.67
N LYS A 187 9.87 5.58 11.70
CA LYS A 187 9.92 6.76 10.85
C LYS A 187 10.80 6.47 9.64
N PHE A 188 10.26 6.71 8.46
CA PHE A 188 10.99 6.50 7.22
C PHE A 188 11.84 7.73 6.90
N ASP A 189 13.14 7.51 6.73
CA ASP A 189 14.10 8.62 6.57
C ASP A 189 14.00 9.30 5.22
N ALA A 190 13.53 8.64 4.17
CA ALA A 190 13.24 9.31 2.92
C ALA A 190 12.72 8.44 1.77
N PRO A 191 11.99 9.06 0.83
CA PRO A 191 11.55 8.41 -0.39
C PRO A 191 12.61 8.50 -1.50
N VAL A 192 12.67 7.48 -2.33
CA VAL A 192 13.29 7.52 -3.66
C VAL A 192 12.19 7.52 -4.70
N LYS A 193 12.27 8.41 -5.68
CA LYS A 193 11.35 8.36 -6.83
C LYS A 193 11.41 6.99 -7.50
N ALA A 194 10.23 6.41 -7.68
CA ALA A 194 10.06 5.18 -8.44
C ALA A 194 10.35 5.38 -9.93
#